data_9e801898a702832dfd6fc1a8fa44ccf9
#
_entry.id   9e801898a702832dfd6fc1a8fa44ccf9
#
_cell.length_a   1.000
_cell.length_b   1.000
_cell.length_c   1.000
_cell.angle_alpha   90.00
_cell.angle_beta   90.00
_cell.angle_gamma   90.00
#
_symmetry.space_group_name_H-M   'P 1'
#
loop_
_entity.id
_entity.type
_entity.pdbx_description
1 polymer ?
#
loop_
_entity_poly.entity_id
_entity_poly.type
_entity_poly.pdbx_seq_one_letter_code
_entity_poly.pdbx_strand_id
1 'polypeptide(L)'
;MPLTAGRLAAACAAVMLAAGCTQSIQGTAMRAAPGIDDESKSPVDVESVMLDQAQMRAITGTGDSLTIVPSMDGKIPVDASDLMSGTPAECKWYFAETQTFGSDVEEFHKTTYQDPPDGGLISEGAAAYRDPETARHAFADLVSRVYDCGSTELGATFIGEWTADADSLRMRSSGSCGRDYRVKNVVLAEVSFCSYPDSVPDIIMTNMMDKVPN
;
A
#
# COMPACT_ATOMS: atom_id res chain seq x y z
N MET A 1 46.79 53.90 29.07
CA MET A 1 46.55 52.55 29.56
C MET A 1 45.10 52.43 29.91
N PRO A 2 44.30 51.67 29.14
CA PRO A 2 43.31 50.77 29.70
C PRO A 2 43.23 49.49 28.87
N LEU A 3 43.61 48.40 29.42
CA LEU A 3 43.44 47.04 28.95
C LEU A 3 42.82 46.28 30.11
N THR A 4 41.50 45.98 30.06
CA THR A 4 40.89 44.88 30.85
C THR A 4 39.36 44.69 30.65
N ALA A 5 38.75 45.22 29.61
CA ALA A 5 37.29 45.04 29.39
C ALA A 5 36.91 43.93 28.38
N GLY A 6 37.88 43.26 27.78
CA GLY A 6 37.61 42.32 26.68
C GLY A 6 37.60 40.81 27.02
N ARG A 7 37.87 40.43 28.28
CA ARG A 7 38.03 38.98 28.61
C ARG A 7 36.85 38.37 29.39
N LEU A 8 35.89 39.16 29.85
CA LEU A 8 34.73 38.68 30.58
C LEU A 8 33.50 38.38 29.71
N ALA A 9 33.45 38.86 28.48
CA ALA A 9 32.33 38.60 27.57
C ALA A 9 32.41 37.24 26.83
N ALA A 10 33.61 36.65 26.74
CA ALA A 10 33.79 35.35 26.05
C ALA A 10 33.44 34.11 26.91
N ALA A 11 33.35 34.26 28.23
CA ALA A 11 33.07 33.14 29.13
C ALA A 11 31.57 32.84 29.31
N CYS A 12 30.68 33.79 29.00
CA CYS A 12 29.22 33.58 29.14
C CYS A 12 28.55 32.95 27.90
N ALA A 13 29.21 32.95 26.74
CA ALA A 13 28.65 32.40 25.52
C ALA A 13 28.79 30.86 25.41
N ALA A 14 29.67 30.24 26.19
CA ALA A 14 29.96 28.82 26.13
C ALA A 14 29.02 27.94 27.01
N VAL A 15 28.21 28.54 27.87
CA VAL A 15 27.35 27.78 28.81
C VAL A 15 25.91 27.59 28.27
N MET A 16 25.52 28.29 27.21
CA MET A 16 24.14 28.22 26.69
C MET A 16 23.91 27.11 25.63
N LEU A 17 24.95 26.36 25.25
CA LEU A 17 24.84 25.30 24.24
C LEU A 17 24.63 23.88 24.82
N ALA A 18 24.55 23.74 26.13
CA ALA A 18 24.37 22.44 26.79
C ALA A 18 22.95 22.17 27.32
N ALA A 19 21.97 23.04 27.03
CA ALA A 19 20.57 22.77 27.34
C ALA A 19 19.93 22.00 26.18
N GLY A 20 20.48 20.85 25.81
CA GLY A 20 19.81 19.84 25.03
C GLY A 20 18.62 19.33 25.81
N CYS A 21 17.40 19.52 25.28
CA CYS A 21 16.17 18.96 25.82
C CYS A 21 16.29 17.43 25.88
N THR A 22 16.70 16.88 26.99
CA THR A 22 16.50 15.48 27.31
C THR A 22 15.04 15.34 27.74
N GLN A 23 14.15 15.07 26.79
CA GLN A 23 12.85 14.52 27.13
C GLN A 23 13.05 13.06 27.53
N SER A 24 13.05 12.81 28.83
CA SER A 24 12.91 11.46 29.35
C SER A 24 11.46 11.01 29.12
N ILE A 25 11.25 10.13 28.15
CA ILE A 25 9.98 9.43 28.01
C ILE A 25 9.90 8.46 29.20
N GLN A 26 9.14 8.81 30.24
CA GLN A 26 8.77 7.88 31.29
C GLN A 26 7.68 6.95 30.77
N GLY A 27 8.06 6.02 29.90
CA GLY A 27 7.25 4.88 29.52
C GLY A 27 7.68 3.68 30.34
N THR A 28 6.81 3.12 31.14
CA THR A 28 7.01 1.78 31.68
C THR A 28 6.89 0.82 30.52
N ALA A 29 7.96 0.09 30.18
CA ALA A 29 7.88 -0.99 29.21
C ALA A 29 6.91 -2.05 29.76
N MET A 30 5.68 -2.02 29.30
CA MET A 30 4.71 -3.09 29.55
C MET A 30 5.06 -4.22 28.59
N ARG A 31 5.44 -5.37 29.14
CA ARG A 31 5.48 -6.60 28.39
C ARG A 31 4.06 -6.86 27.88
N ALA A 32 3.88 -6.99 26.57
CA ALA A 32 2.60 -7.45 26.02
C ALA A 32 2.21 -8.72 26.79
N ALA A 33 0.97 -8.75 27.30
CA ALA A 33 0.48 -9.93 28.00
C ALA A 33 0.57 -11.13 27.05
N PRO A 34 1.17 -12.26 27.45
CA PRO A 34 1.10 -13.48 26.66
C PRO A 34 -0.34 -13.95 26.72
N GLY A 35 -0.99 -14.01 25.54
CA GLY A 35 -2.33 -14.59 25.43
C GLY A 35 -3.45 -13.59 25.15
N ILE A 36 -3.27 -12.63 24.24
CA ILE A 36 -4.36 -12.21 23.39
C ILE A 36 -4.23 -13.11 22.18
N ASP A 37 -5.21 -14.00 22.06
CA ASP A 37 -5.22 -15.18 21.23
C ASP A 37 -4.88 -14.85 19.77
N ASP A 38 -3.87 -15.54 19.27
CA ASP A 38 -3.44 -15.57 17.88
C ASP A 38 -4.47 -16.30 16.98
N GLU A 39 -5.69 -16.54 17.50
CA GLU A 39 -6.78 -17.25 16.80
C GLU A 39 -7.45 -16.42 15.69
N SER A 40 -7.16 -15.12 15.61
CA SER A 40 -7.73 -14.23 14.59
C SER A 40 -6.81 -13.96 13.40
N LYS A 41 -5.56 -14.42 13.41
CA LYS A 41 -4.61 -14.15 12.32
C LYS A 41 -4.87 -15.07 11.12
N SER A 42 -4.63 -14.51 9.94
CA SER A 42 -4.60 -15.30 8.71
C SER A 42 -3.57 -16.43 8.80
N PRO A 43 -3.84 -17.60 8.21
CA PRO A 43 -2.84 -18.67 8.08
C PRO A 43 -1.72 -18.35 7.06
N VAL A 44 -1.82 -17.22 6.34
CA VAL A 44 -0.84 -16.79 5.33
C VAL A 44 -0.22 -15.47 5.78
N ASP A 45 1.11 -15.45 5.87
CA ASP A 45 1.91 -14.23 6.03
C ASP A 45 1.97 -13.48 4.69
N VAL A 46 1.41 -12.28 4.65
CA VAL A 46 1.35 -11.43 3.46
C VAL A 46 2.74 -11.10 2.91
N GLU A 47 3.75 -10.93 3.77
CA GLU A 47 5.12 -10.67 3.34
C GLU A 47 5.66 -11.79 2.44
N SER A 48 5.25 -13.03 2.69
CA SER A 48 5.66 -14.18 1.88
C SER A 48 5.05 -14.18 0.48
N VAL A 49 3.94 -13.48 0.27
CA VAL A 49 3.24 -13.34 -1.01
C VAL A 49 3.86 -12.23 -1.87
N MET A 50 4.34 -11.16 -1.24
CA MET A 50 4.91 -10.01 -1.95
C MET A 50 6.19 -10.38 -2.72
N LEU A 51 6.47 -9.63 -3.78
CA LEU A 51 7.71 -9.74 -4.52
C LEU A 51 8.76 -8.80 -3.93
N ASP A 52 10.02 -9.21 -3.95
CA ASP A 52 11.08 -8.28 -3.58
C ASP A 52 11.43 -7.32 -4.73
N GLN A 53 12.13 -6.24 -4.41
CA GLN A 53 12.49 -5.21 -5.38
C GLN A 53 13.35 -5.77 -6.54
N ALA A 54 14.15 -6.81 -6.31
CA ALA A 54 14.96 -7.42 -7.38
C ALA A 54 14.07 -8.19 -8.36
N GLN A 55 13.06 -8.88 -7.87
CA GLN A 55 12.05 -9.56 -8.69
C GLN A 55 11.23 -8.51 -9.49
N MET A 56 10.80 -7.43 -8.85
CA MET A 56 10.07 -6.35 -9.52
C MET A 56 10.92 -5.71 -10.64
N ARG A 57 12.19 -5.42 -10.38
CA ARG A 57 13.12 -4.91 -11.40
C ARG A 57 13.30 -5.85 -12.57
N ALA A 58 13.40 -7.14 -12.31
CA ALA A 58 13.55 -8.16 -13.36
C ALA A 58 12.30 -8.27 -14.24
N ILE A 59 11.10 -8.18 -13.64
CA ILE A 59 9.82 -8.28 -14.37
C ILE A 59 9.54 -7.02 -15.18
N THR A 60 9.78 -5.85 -14.59
CA THR A 60 9.55 -4.55 -15.26
C THR A 60 10.60 -4.22 -16.31
N GLY A 61 11.77 -4.84 -16.23
CA GLY A 61 12.90 -4.56 -17.13
C GLY A 61 13.59 -3.20 -16.89
N THR A 62 13.28 -2.53 -15.79
CA THR A 62 13.74 -1.16 -15.48
C THR A 62 15.10 -1.12 -14.77
N GLY A 63 15.60 -2.26 -14.31
CA GLY A 63 16.87 -2.34 -13.60
C GLY A 63 16.90 -1.46 -12.33
N ASP A 64 18.03 -0.76 -12.11
CA ASP A 64 18.23 0.02 -10.89
C ASP A 64 17.40 1.31 -10.80
N SER A 65 16.77 1.74 -11.89
CA SER A 65 15.90 2.93 -11.89
C SER A 65 14.60 2.72 -11.11
N LEU A 66 14.12 1.46 -10.99
CA LEU A 66 12.94 1.16 -10.21
C LEU A 66 13.22 1.31 -8.71
N THR A 67 12.54 2.26 -8.08
CA THR A 67 12.69 2.57 -6.66
C THR A 67 11.36 2.52 -5.94
N ILE A 68 11.38 2.12 -4.67
CA ILE A 68 10.20 2.16 -3.81
C ILE A 68 9.87 3.63 -3.49
N VAL A 69 8.57 3.97 -3.49
CA VAL A 69 8.04 5.22 -2.97
C VAL A 69 7.77 5.04 -1.46
N PRO A 70 8.62 5.56 -0.55
CA PRO A 70 8.54 5.19 0.88
C PRO A 70 7.22 5.58 1.56
N SER A 71 6.56 6.63 1.08
CA SER A 71 5.25 7.05 1.61
C SER A 71 4.08 6.18 1.12
N MET A 72 4.34 5.25 0.19
CA MET A 72 3.37 4.32 -0.39
C MET A 72 3.83 2.85 -0.20
N ASP A 73 4.60 2.62 0.84
CA ASP A 73 5.00 1.30 1.34
C ASP A 73 4.40 1.17 2.75
N GLY A 74 3.31 0.44 2.88
CA GLY A 74 2.51 0.42 4.10
C GLY A 74 1.89 -0.94 4.41
N LYS A 75 1.79 -1.22 5.71
CA LYS A 75 1.22 -2.47 6.25
C LYS A 75 -0.17 -2.30 6.87
N ILE A 76 -0.77 -1.15 6.66
CA ILE A 76 -2.13 -0.83 7.13
C ILE A 76 -2.88 -0.21 5.95
N PRO A 77 -4.08 -0.73 5.61
CA PRO A 77 -4.89 -0.13 4.56
C PRO A 77 -5.21 1.33 4.88
N VAL A 78 -5.06 2.21 3.89
CA VAL A 78 -5.34 3.64 4.03
C VAL A 78 -6.63 4.03 3.34
N ASP A 79 -7.25 5.12 3.80
CA ASP A 79 -8.38 5.78 3.15
C ASP A 79 -8.00 7.21 2.79
N ALA A 80 -7.81 7.46 1.52
CA ALA A 80 -7.53 8.78 0.96
C ALA A 80 -8.76 9.40 0.25
N SER A 81 -9.94 8.78 0.36
CA SER A 81 -11.14 9.18 -0.37
C SER A 81 -11.60 10.61 -0.08
N ASP A 82 -11.36 11.09 1.13
CA ASP A 82 -11.71 12.48 1.53
C ASP A 82 -10.81 13.54 0.88
N LEU A 83 -9.62 13.16 0.41
CA LEU A 83 -8.70 14.05 -0.31
C LEU A 83 -9.12 14.23 -1.78
N MET A 84 -9.99 13.36 -2.29
CA MET A 84 -10.42 13.32 -3.69
C MET A 84 -11.78 14.00 -3.86
N SER A 85 -11.78 15.33 -3.75
CA SER A 85 -12.99 16.14 -3.94
C SER A 85 -13.52 15.99 -5.38
N GLY A 86 -14.82 15.81 -5.53
CA GLY A 86 -15.47 15.65 -6.83
C GLY A 86 -15.59 14.19 -7.31
N THR A 87 -15.03 13.23 -6.58
CA THR A 87 -15.25 11.81 -6.86
C THR A 87 -16.68 11.42 -6.45
N PRO A 88 -17.47 10.75 -7.33
CA PRO A 88 -18.76 10.21 -6.97
C PRO A 88 -18.67 9.30 -5.73
N ALA A 89 -19.71 9.29 -4.91
CA ALA A 89 -19.73 8.50 -3.67
C ALA A 89 -19.47 7.01 -3.94
N GLU A 90 -20.03 6.48 -5.03
CA GLU A 90 -19.92 5.11 -5.48
C GLU A 90 -18.50 4.74 -5.93
N CYS A 91 -17.65 5.75 -6.22
CA CYS A 91 -16.27 5.56 -6.70
C CYS A 91 -15.21 5.86 -5.64
N LYS A 92 -15.61 6.29 -4.43
CA LYS A 92 -14.66 6.66 -3.36
C LYS A 92 -13.75 5.51 -2.95
N TRP A 93 -14.24 4.26 -3.02
CA TRP A 93 -13.46 3.05 -2.75
C TRP A 93 -12.18 2.97 -3.58
N TYR A 94 -12.16 3.56 -4.77
CA TYR A 94 -11.00 3.57 -5.67
C TYR A 94 -9.76 4.22 -5.03
N PHE A 95 -9.97 5.09 -4.04
CA PHE A 95 -8.94 5.80 -3.27
C PHE A 95 -8.89 5.36 -1.80
N ALA A 96 -9.59 4.29 -1.45
CA ALA A 96 -9.69 3.79 -0.09
C ALA A 96 -9.40 2.28 -0.04
N GLU A 97 -8.17 1.92 0.35
CA GLU A 97 -7.79 0.52 0.52
C GLU A 97 -8.66 -0.18 1.56
N THR A 98 -9.05 0.55 2.61
CA THR A 98 -10.01 0.06 3.63
C THR A 98 -11.35 -0.37 3.04
N GLN A 99 -11.77 0.26 1.95
CA GLN A 99 -13.01 -0.11 1.24
C GLN A 99 -12.74 -1.17 0.15
N THR A 100 -11.58 -1.11 -0.49
CA THR A 100 -11.16 -2.08 -1.51
C THR A 100 -11.03 -3.49 -0.91
N PHE A 101 -10.35 -3.59 0.23
CA PHE A 101 -10.08 -4.87 0.89
C PHE A 101 -11.07 -5.20 2.01
N GLY A 102 -11.91 -4.24 2.44
CA GLY A 102 -12.91 -4.44 3.50
C GLY A 102 -12.33 -4.39 4.92
N SER A 103 -13.21 -4.62 5.91
CA SER A 103 -12.89 -4.49 7.33
C SER A 103 -12.28 -5.75 7.96
N ASP A 104 -12.39 -6.91 7.30
CA ASP A 104 -12.03 -8.21 7.85
C ASP A 104 -10.59 -8.63 7.50
N VAL A 105 -9.77 -7.65 7.13
CA VAL A 105 -8.34 -7.83 6.82
C VAL A 105 -7.59 -8.11 8.12
N GLU A 106 -6.88 -9.24 8.18
CA GLU A 106 -6.04 -9.64 9.30
C GLU A 106 -4.58 -9.18 9.10
N GLU A 107 -4.09 -9.25 7.86
CA GLU A 107 -2.77 -8.74 7.47
C GLU A 107 -2.86 -8.01 6.13
N PHE A 108 -2.05 -6.98 5.97
CA PHE A 108 -1.99 -6.17 4.76
C PHE A 108 -0.56 -5.70 4.49
N HIS A 109 -0.17 -5.71 3.24
CA HIS A 109 1.00 -4.99 2.77
C HIS A 109 0.77 -4.49 1.35
N LYS A 110 1.20 -3.26 1.07
CA LYS A 110 1.24 -2.69 -0.27
C LYS A 110 2.52 -1.90 -0.45
N THR A 111 3.21 -2.15 -1.55
CA THR A 111 4.42 -1.44 -1.95
C THR A 111 4.22 -0.83 -3.33
N THR A 112 4.54 0.45 -3.47
CA THR A 112 4.52 1.16 -4.75
C THR A 112 5.93 1.44 -5.21
N TYR A 113 6.19 1.15 -6.46
CA TYR A 113 7.45 1.40 -7.15
C TYR A 113 7.26 2.47 -8.22
N GLN A 114 8.28 3.28 -8.42
CA GLN A 114 8.36 4.27 -9.49
C GLN A 114 9.60 4.05 -10.35
N ASP A 115 9.45 4.32 -11.64
CA ASP A 115 10.55 4.40 -12.61
C ASP A 115 10.64 5.85 -13.13
N PRO A 116 11.39 6.74 -12.46
CA PRO A 116 11.41 8.17 -12.78
C PRO A 116 11.80 8.50 -14.22
N PRO A 117 12.75 7.81 -14.88
CA PRO A 117 13.12 8.11 -16.26
C PRO A 117 11.97 8.00 -17.25
N ASP A 118 11.13 6.95 -17.10
CA ASP A 118 10.06 6.66 -18.04
C ASP A 118 8.65 6.99 -17.48
N GLY A 119 8.58 7.48 -16.24
CA GLY A 119 7.32 7.86 -15.60
C GLY A 119 6.42 6.67 -15.22
N GLY A 120 6.97 5.46 -15.22
CA GLY A 120 6.27 4.24 -14.84
C GLY A 120 5.95 4.23 -13.33
N LEU A 121 4.73 3.77 -13.00
CA LEU A 121 4.30 3.53 -11.63
C LEU A 121 3.68 2.14 -11.56
N ILE A 122 4.08 1.34 -10.57
CA ILE A 122 3.50 0.02 -10.36
C ILE A 122 3.46 -0.30 -8.87
N SER A 123 2.32 -0.83 -8.42
CA SER A 123 2.14 -1.26 -7.04
C SER A 123 1.73 -2.72 -7.00
N GLU A 124 2.24 -3.43 -6.03
CA GLU A 124 1.71 -4.70 -5.59
C GLU A 124 1.13 -4.56 -4.19
N GLY A 125 0.02 -5.23 -3.91
CA GLY A 125 -0.62 -5.23 -2.62
C GLY A 125 -1.29 -6.57 -2.34
N ALA A 126 -1.34 -6.96 -1.08
CA ALA A 126 -2.03 -8.15 -0.66
C ALA A 126 -2.71 -7.92 0.69
N ALA A 127 -3.92 -8.46 0.82
CA ALA A 127 -4.64 -8.59 2.07
C ALA A 127 -4.88 -10.07 2.36
N ALA A 128 -4.66 -10.47 3.59
CA ALA A 128 -4.93 -11.83 4.04
C ALA A 128 -6.05 -11.83 5.09
N TYR A 129 -6.92 -12.83 5.00
CA TYR A 129 -8.13 -13.00 5.81
C TYR A 129 -8.02 -14.29 6.63
N ARG A 130 -8.89 -14.46 7.64
CA ARG A 130 -8.89 -15.64 8.50
C ARG A 130 -9.24 -16.94 7.77
N ASP A 131 -10.08 -16.85 6.74
CA ASP A 131 -10.58 -18.01 5.99
C ASP A 131 -10.90 -17.65 4.53
N PRO A 132 -11.02 -18.65 3.64
CA PRO A 132 -11.28 -18.43 2.22
C PRO A 132 -12.68 -17.88 1.91
N GLU A 133 -13.66 -18.05 2.80
CA GLU A 133 -15.02 -17.52 2.60
C GLU A 133 -15.00 -16.00 2.78
N THR A 134 -14.34 -15.52 3.83
CA THR A 134 -14.14 -14.09 4.10
C THR A 134 -13.39 -13.41 2.95
N ALA A 135 -12.31 -14.02 2.43
CA ALA A 135 -11.57 -13.49 1.28
C ALA A 135 -12.44 -13.38 0.01
N ARG A 136 -13.23 -14.42 -0.30
CA ARG A 136 -14.15 -14.40 -1.44
C ARG A 136 -15.27 -13.38 -1.28
N HIS A 137 -15.76 -13.19 -0.06
CA HIS A 137 -16.77 -12.16 0.23
C HIS A 137 -16.20 -10.76 -0.03
N ALA A 138 -15.00 -10.45 0.46
CA ALA A 138 -14.34 -9.18 0.19
C ALA A 138 -14.12 -8.95 -1.31
N PHE A 139 -13.73 -9.98 -2.07
CA PHE A 139 -13.62 -9.92 -3.52
C PHE A 139 -14.96 -9.66 -4.22
N ALA A 140 -16.03 -10.34 -3.80
CA ALA A 140 -17.37 -10.12 -4.37
C ALA A 140 -17.90 -8.71 -4.10
N ASP A 141 -17.65 -8.17 -2.90
CA ASP A 141 -17.99 -6.79 -2.55
C ASP A 141 -17.20 -5.79 -3.42
N LEU A 142 -15.92 -6.05 -3.67
CA LEU A 142 -15.11 -5.23 -4.58
C LEU A 142 -15.69 -5.23 -6.00
N VAL A 143 -16.06 -6.38 -6.55
CA VAL A 143 -16.70 -6.48 -7.88
C VAL A 143 -18.01 -5.69 -7.92
N SER A 144 -18.83 -5.75 -6.86
CA SER A 144 -20.06 -4.95 -6.76
C SER A 144 -19.76 -3.45 -6.78
N ARG A 145 -18.74 -2.99 -6.05
CA ARG A 145 -18.31 -1.58 -6.02
C ARG A 145 -17.83 -1.10 -7.40
N VAL A 146 -17.11 -1.96 -8.13
CA VAL A 146 -16.68 -1.65 -9.50
C VAL A 146 -17.89 -1.47 -10.40
N TYR A 147 -18.88 -2.36 -10.32
CA TYR A 147 -20.12 -2.28 -11.09
C TYR A 147 -20.89 -0.98 -10.77
N ASP A 148 -21.07 -0.66 -9.48
CA ASP A 148 -21.80 0.52 -9.03
C ASP A 148 -21.14 1.82 -9.50
N CYS A 149 -19.81 1.93 -9.33
CA CYS A 149 -19.04 3.06 -9.81
C CYS A 149 -19.10 3.17 -11.35
N GLY A 150 -18.84 2.08 -12.06
CA GLY A 150 -18.84 2.03 -13.54
C GLY A 150 -20.21 2.28 -14.17
N SER A 151 -21.29 2.15 -13.40
CA SER A 151 -22.66 2.45 -13.87
C SER A 151 -22.95 3.94 -14.00
N THR A 152 -22.13 4.80 -13.41
CA THR A 152 -22.25 6.27 -13.51
C THR A 152 -21.36 6.80 -14.64
N GLU A 153 -21.78 7.89 -15.30
CA GLU A 153 -21.02 8.49 -16.42
C GLU A 153 -19.60 8.90 -15.99
N LEU A 154 -19.49 9.56 -14.85
CA LEU A 154 -18.19 9.99 -14.31
C LEU A 154 -17.39 8.79 -13.79
N GLY A 155 -18.05 7.84 -13.14
CA GLY A 155 -17.40 6.61 -12.63
C GLY A 155 -16.80 5.77 -13.75
N ALA A 156 -17.46 5.65 -14.89
CA ALA A 156 -16.94 4.95 -16.05
C ALA A 156 -15.58 5.51 -16.52
N THR A 157 -15.29 6.78 -16.27
CA THR A 157 -13.98 7.37 -16.60
C THR A 157 -12.87 6.91 -15.64
N PHE A 158 -13.18 6.60 -14.38
CA PHE A 158 -12.24 6.04 -13.41
C PHE A 158 -11.98 4.57 -13.64
N ILE A 159 -13.07 3.81 -13.84
CA ILE A 159 -13.01 2.34 -13.99
C ILE A 159 -12.47 1.96 -15.36
N GLY A 160 -12.90 2.65 -16.43
CA GLY A 160 -12.59 2.30 -17.79
C GLY A 160 -13.25 0.98 -18.23
N GLU A 161 -12.56 0.23 -19.08
CA GLU A 161 -12.98 -1.12 -19.44
C GLU A 161 -12.65 -2.09 -18.30
N TRP A 162 -13.59 -2.95 -17.95
CA TRP A 162 -13.37 -3.93 -16.90
C TRP A 162 -14.02 -5.28 -17.18
N THR A 163 -13.43 -6.32 -16.63
CA THR A 163 -13.92 -7.70 -16.67
C THR A 163 -13.75 -8.36 -15.32
N ALA A 164 -14.69 -9.21 -14.94
CA ALA A 164 -14.60 -9.99 -13.70
C ALA A 164 -14.98 -11.45 -13.97
N ASP A 165 -14.22 -12.36 -13.37
CA ASP A 165 -14.47 -13.78 -13.29
C ASP A 165 -14.71 -14.21 -11.83
N ALA A 166 -14.73 -15.51 -11.57
CA ALA A 166 -14.97 -16.02 -10.21
C ALA A 166 -13.88 -15.62 -9.18
N ASP A 167 -12.66 -15.38 -9.63
CA ASP A 167 -11.47 -15.15 -8.82
C ASP A 167 -10.58 -14.00 -9.32
N SER A 168 -10.97 -13.33 -10.39
CA SER A 168 -10.17 -12.25 -10.99
C SER A 168 -11.04 -11.07 -11.42
N LEU A 169 -10.49 -9.87 -11.28
CA LEU A 169 -11.05 -8.59 -11.72
C LEU A 169 -9.95 -7.79 -12.38
N ARG A 170 -10.22 -7.29 -13.59
CA ARG A 170 -9.29 -6.44 -14.35
C ARG A 170 -9.97 -5.15 -14.73
N MET A 171 -9.28 -4.04 -14.54
CA MET A 171 -9.73 -2.71 -14.95
C MET A 171 -8.65 -2.03 -15.79
N ARG A 172 -9.06 -1.36 -16.86
CA ARG A 172 -8.18 -0.62 -17.77
C ARG A 172 -8.75 0.78 -17.96
N SER A 173 -8.21 1.74 -17.21
CA SER A 173 -8.57 3.14 -17.32
C SER A 173 -7.82 3.82 -18.47
N SER A 174 -8.21 5.06 -18.79
CA SER A 174 -7.49 5.88 -19.77
C SER A 174 -6.05 6.15 -19.32
N GLY A 175 -5.14 6.40 -20.29
CA GLY A 175 -3.74 6.80 -19.97
C GLY A 175 -2.80 5.65 -19.64
N SER A 176 -3.06 4.45 -20.16
CA SER A 176 -2.22 3.25 -19.96
C SER A 176 -2.08 2.85 -18.48
N CYS A 177 -3.13 3.10 -17.69
CA CYS A 177 -3.21 2.65 -16.31
C CYS A 177 -4.20 1.51 -16.16
N GLY A 178 -3.99 0.67 -15.16
CA GLY A 178 -4.90 -0.41 -14.83
C GLY A 178 -4.77 -0.88 -13.39
N ARG A 179 -5.73 -1.71 -12.99
CA ARG A 179 -5.71 -2.45 -11.73
C ARG A 179 -6.21 -3.86 -11.95
N ASP A 180 -5.49 -4.81 -11.46
CA ASP A 180 -5.82 -6.22 -11.48
C ASP A 180 -5.93 -6.73 -10.04
N TYR A 181 -6.96 -7.53 -9.79
CA TYR A 181 -7.18 -8.19 -8.51
C TYR A 181 -7.35 -9.67 -8.71
N ARG A 182 -6.86 -10.47 -7.77
CA ARG A 182 -7.12 -11.91 -7.69
C ARG A 182 -7.34 -12.35 -6.26
N VAL A 183 -8.31 -13.24 -6.08
CA VAL A 183 -8.52 -13.94 -4.83
C VAL A 183 -8.10 -15.41 -4.97
N LYS A 184 -7.28 -15.88 -4.03
CA LYS A 184 -6.90 -17.29 -3.93
C LYS A 184 -6.79 -17.67 -2.47
N ASN A 185 -7.47 -18.74 -2.07
CA ASN A 185 -7.53 -19.17 -0.67
C ASN A 185 -7.93 -17.99 0.24
N VAL A 186 -7.09 -17.60 1.17
CA VAL A 186 -7.31 -16.51 2.14
C VAL A 186 -6.74 -15.15 1.70
N VAL A 187 -6.21 -15.05 0.48
CA VAL A 187 -5.53 -13.84 0.02
C VAL A 187 -6.30 -13.17 -1.12
N LEU A 188 -6.49 -11.86 -1.01
CA LEU A 188 -6.88 -10.96 -2.10
C LEU A 188 -5.68 -10.09 -2.45
N ALA A 189 -5.16 -10.23 -3.67
CA ALA A 189 -4.04 -9.45 -4.19
C ALA A 189 -4.49 -8.37 -5.15
N GLU A 190 -3.73 -7.28 -5.21
CA GLU A 190 -3.85 -6.15 -6.13
C GLU A 190 -2.54 -5.92 -6.87
N VAL A 191 -2.61 -5.66 -8.17
CA VAL A 191 -1.53 -5.01 -8.93
C VAL A 191 -2.11 -3.80 -9.64
N SER A 192 -1.64 -2.60 -9.30
CA SER A 192 -2.00 -1.37 -10.00
C SER A 192 -0.80 -0.80 -10.74
N PHE A 193 -1.01 -0.24 -11.93
CA PHE A 193 0.09 0.20 -12.78
C PHE A 193 -0.31 1.35 -13.68
N CYS A 194 0.69 2.13 -14.10
CA CYS A 194 0.62 3.11 -15.18
C CYS A 194 1.88 3.03 -16.01
N SER A 195 1.74 3.17 -17.33
CA SER A 195 2.86 3.19 -18.30
C SER A 195 3.66 1.88 -18.40
N TYR A 196 3.02 0.76 -18.08
CA TYR A 196 3.56 -0.58 -18.31
C TYR A 196 2.65 -1.36 -19.28
N PRO A 197 3.20 -2.24 -20.12
CA PRO A 197 2.38 -3.14 -20.96
C PRO A 197 1.65 -4.16 -20.07
N ASP A 198 0.48 -4.63 -20.53
CA ASP A 198 -0.38 -5.56 -19.79
C ASP A 198 0.30 -6.86 -19.34
N SER A 199 1.35 -7.29 -20.04
CA SER A 199 2.12 -8.46 -19.62
C SER A 199 2.85 -8.31 -18.30
N VAL A 200 3.22 -7.07 -17.93
CA VAL A 200 3.95 -6.82 -16.66
C VAL A 200 3.07 -7.08 -15.44
N PRO A 201 1.89 -6.45 -15.27
CA PRO A 201 1.02 -6.77 -14.15
C PRO A 201 0.56 -8.23 -14.14
N ASP A 202 0.36 -8.86 -15.30
CA ASP A 202 0.01 -10.27 -15.39
C ASP A 202 1.09 -11.19 -14.80
N ILE A 203 2.38 -10.90 -15.09
CA ILE A 203 3.51 -11.67 -14.55
C ILE A 203 3.62 -11.44 -13.03
N ILE A 204 3.51 -10.20 -12.55
CA ILE A 204 3.55 -9.88 -11.12
C ILE A 204 2.43 -10.63 -10.39
N MET A 205 1.20 -10.48 -10.85
CA MET A 205 0.04 -11.16 -10.26
C MET A 205 0.21 -12.68 -10.23
N THR A 206 0.72 -13.27 -11.30
CA THR A 206 0.97 -14.71 -11.36
C THR A 206 2.00 -15.14 -10.33
N ASN A 207 3.12 -14.42 -10.22
CA ASN A 207 4.17 -14.74 -9.24
C ASN A 207 3.68 -14.57 -7.78
N MET A 208 2.84 -13.56 -7.50
CA MET A 208 2.21 -13.41 -6.19
C MET A 208 1.30 -14.60 -5.88
N MET A 209 0.41 -14.96 -6.82
CA MET A 209 -0.54 -16.06 -6.63
C MET A 209 0.11 -17.43 -6.52
N ASP A 210 1.26 -17.65 -7.15
CA ASP A 210 2.03 -18.88 -7.03
C ASP A 210 2.58 -19.09 -5.62
N LYS A 211 2.82 -18.01 -4.88
CA LYS A 211 3.27 -18.05 -3.47
C LYS A 211 2.13 -18.30 -2.48
N VAL A 212 0.88 -18.08 -2.87
CA VAL A 212 -0.29 -18.36 -2.01
C VAL A 212 -0.55 -19.85 -1.97
N PRO A 213 -0.57 -20.50 -0.78
CA PRO A 213 -0.91 -21.92 -0.63
C PRO A 213 -2.29 -22.27 -1.23
N ASN A 214 -2.47 -23.56 -1.58
CA ASN A 214 -3.77 -24.07 -2.04
C ASN A 214 -4.70 -24.34 -0.87
#